data_80abc5f30f5913967a8804d5a753e146
#
_entry.id   80abc5f30f5913967a8804d5a753e146
#
_cell.length_a   1.000
_cell.length_b   1.000
_cell.length_c   1.000
_cell.angle_alpha   90.00
_cell.angle_beta   90.00
_cell.angle_gamma   90.00
#
_symmetry.space_group_name_H-M   'P 1'
#
loop_
_entity.id
_entity.type
_entity.pdbx_description
1 polymer ?
#
loop_
_entity_poly.entity_id
_entity_poly.type
_entity_poly.pdbx_seq_one_letter_code
_entity_poly.pdbx_strand_id
1 'polypeptide(L)'
;MTIDEKKEYLKSYRKIGRELRSLSEEINQLRLAQIMPGIVSDGLPKSSGGSDLSGYAARLDELERKLREKAAELYKCQTEIEADISAMEDANERTVLRNYYLCGMPWERVAGEMGYSWRQIHRIHGEALIHFEKMA
;
A
#
# COMPACT_ATOMS: atom_id res chain seq x y z
N MET A 1 -4.54 22.57 3.46
CA MET A 1 -4.61 21.52 2.41
C MET A 1 -5.90 21.64 1.63
N THR A 2 -5.80 21.51 0.33
CA THR A 2 -6.98 21.38 -0.53
C THR A 2 -7.59 19.98 -0.39
N ILE A 3 -8.81 19.81 -0.87
CA ILE A 3 -9.47 18.50 -0.88
C ILE A 3 -8.64 17.47 -1.68
N ASP A 4 -8.10 17.88 -2.82
CA ASP A 4 -7.27 17.01 -3.65
C ASP A 4 -5.98 16.60 -2.94
N GLU A 5 -5.35 17.50 -2.23
CA GLU A 5 -4.16 17.20 -1.42
C GLU A 5 -4.48 16.22 -0.29
N LYS A 6 -5.64 16.36 0.35
CA LYS A 6 -6.10 15.43 1.38
C LYS A 6 -6.32 14.04 0.80
N LYS A 7 -6.94 13.94 -0.37
CA LYS A 7 -7.13 12.67 -1.07
C LYS A 7 -5.80 12.00 -1.40
N GLU A 8 -4.84 12.77 -1.93
CA GLU A 8 -3.51 12.24 -2.25
C GLU A 8 -2.78 11.76 -0.99
N TYR A 9 -2.86 12.51 0.09
CA TYR A 9 -2.29 12.08 1.37
C TYR A 9 -2.89 10.76 1.84
N LEU A 10 -4.22 10.65 1.84
CA LEU A 10 -4.90 9.43 2.27
C LEU A 10 -4.61 8.24 1.34
N LYS A 11 -4.47 8.50 0.04
CA LYS A 11 -4.13 7.45 -0.95
C LYS A 11 -2.69 6.98 -0.85
N SER A 12 -1.82 7.76 -0.22
CA SER A 12 -0.39 7.42 -0.12
C SER A 12 -0.17 6.06 0.54
N TYR A 13 -1.00 5.68 1.49
CA TYR A 13 -0.92 4.38 2.15
C TYR A 13 -1.04 3.22 1.14
N ARG A 14 -2.04 3.29 0.26
CA ARG A 14 -2.21 2.25 -0.77
C ARG A 14 -1.09 2.24 -1.79
N LYS A 15 -0.59 3.41 -2.15
CA LYS A 15 0.51 3.55 -3.09
C LYS A 15 1.76 2.87 -2.53
N ILE A 16 2.11 3.16 -1.30
CA ILE A 16 3.25 2.53 -0.63
C ILE A 16 3.04 1.01 -0.51
N GLY A 17 1.81 0.58 -0.17
CA GLY A 17 1.47 -0.82 -0.09
C GLY A 17 1.65 -1.57 -1.41
N ARG A 18 1.31 -0.94 -2.54
CA ARG A 18 1.53 -1.53 -3.87
C ARG A 18 3.02 -1.66 -4.17
N GLU A 19 3.81 -0.64 -3.82
CA GLU A 19 5.26 -0.69 -4.01
C GLU A 19 5.90 -1.81 -3.17
N LEU A 20 5.41 -1.99 -1.94
CA LEU A 20 5.87 -3.08 -1.07
C LEU A 20 5.57 -4.45 -1.70
N ARG A 21 4.36 -4.63 -2.21
CA ARG A 21 3.98 -5.88 -2.87
C ARG A 21 4.83 -6.15 -4.11
N SER A 22 5.15 -5.11 -4.89
CA SER A 22 6.03 -5.24 -6.05
C SER A 22 7.42 -5.72 -5.65
N LEU A 23 7.97 -5.19 -4.56
CA LEU A 23 9.28 -5.63 -4.05
C LEU A 23 9.23 -7.08 -3.57
N SER A 24 8.16 -7.46 -2.87
CA SER A 24 7.96 -8.85 -2.45
C SER A 24 7.91 -9.79 -3.64
N GLU A 25 7.23 -9.40 -4.70
CA GLU A 25 7.12 -10.20 -5.91
C GLU A 25 8.47 -10.32 -6.63
N GLU A 26 9.25 -9.24 -6.70
CA GLU A 26 10.59 -9.29 -7.27
C GLU A 26 11.48 -10.28 -6.50
N ILE A 27 11.40 -10.29 -5.18
CA ILE A 27 12.15 -11.22 -4.34
C ILE A 27 11.72 -12.66 -4.63
N ASN A 28 10.40 -12.89 -4.72
CA ASN A 28 9.88 -14.23 -5.03
C ASN A 28 10.35 -14.71 -6.40
N GLN A 29 10.32 -13.84 -7.41
CA GLN A 29 10.78 -14.19 -8.75
C GLN A 29 12.28 -14.48 -8.76
N LEU A 30 13.06 -13.71 -8.04
CA LEU A 30 14.50 -13.95 -7.93
C LEU A 30 14.82 -15.28 -7.29
N ARG A 31 14.10 -15.65 -6.22
CA ARG A 31 14.27 -16.94 -5.54
C ARG A 31 13.85 -18.12 -6.43
N LEU A 32 12.74 -17.96 -7.16
CA LEU A 32 12.27 -18.99 -8.09
C LEU A 32 13.25 -19.21 -9.23
N ALA A 33 13.82 -18.15 -9.77
CA ALA A 33 14.83 -18.24 -10.83
C ALA A 33 16.07 -19.00 -10.37
N GLN A 34 16.44 -18.90 -9.11
CA GLN A 34 17.57 -19.62 -8.54
C GLN A 34 17.27 -21.09 -8.33
N ILE A 35 16.06 -21.42 -7.93
CA ILE A 35 15.65 -22.81 -7.62
C ILE A 35 15.25 -23.56 -8.90
N MET A 36 14.55 -22.87 -9.83
CA MET A 36 13.97 -23.47 -11.05
C MET A 36 14.29 -22.64 -12.29
N PRO A 37 15.56 -22.61 -12.73
CA PRO A 37 15.98 -21.71 -13.81
C PRO A 37 15.29 -21.97 -15.15
N GLY A 38 14.69 -23.15 -15.35
CA GLY A 38 13.96 -23.47 -16.59
C GLY A 38 12.53 -22.97 -16.65
N ILE A 39 11.94 -22.51 -15.55
CA ILE A 39 10.54 -22.10 -15.47
C ILE A 39 10.39 -20.58 -15.59
N VAL A 40 11.39 -19.80 -15.13
CA VAL A 40 11.38 -18.36 -15.18
C VAL A 40 12.41 -17.90 -16.20
N SER A 41 12.17 -18.19 -17.47
CA SER A 41 13.22 -18.04 -18.48
C SER A 41 13.11 -16.82 -19.38
N ASP A 42 12.02 -16.07 -19.36
CA ASP A 42 11.84 -15.00 -20.32
C ASP A 42 12.60 -13.73 -19.93
N GLY A 43 13.69 -13.48 -20.62
CA GLY A 43 14.41 -12.23 -20.53
C GLY A 43 15.54 -12.16 -19.53
N LEU A 44 15.83 -13.23 -18.80
CA LEU A 44 16.98 -13.25 -17.89
C LEU A 44 18.18 -13.91 -18.60
N PRO A 45 19.35 -13.25 -18.58
CA PRO A 45 20.54 -13.86 -19.17
C PRO A 45 20.87 -15.14 -18.42
N LYS A 46 20.98 -16.23 -19.17
CA LYS A 46 21.44 -17.50 -18.61
C LYS A 46 22.91 -17.36 -18.28
N SER A 47 23.23 -17.21 -17.01
CA SER A 47 24.60 -17.33 -16.61
C SER A 47 24.97 -18.80 -16.57
N SER A 48 25.99 -19.15 -17.32
CA SER A 48 26.54 -20.48 -17.34
C SER A 48 27.55 -20.61 -16.20
N GLY A 49 27.17 -21.31 -15.13
CA GLY A 49 28.13 -21.74 -14.13
C GLY A 49 28.07 -20.99 -12.81
N GLY A 50 28.59 -21.60 -11.76
CA GLY A 50 28.51 -21.25 -10.36
C GLY A 50 29.10 -19.92 -9.90
N SER A 51 29.43 -19.02 -10.83
CA SER A 51 29.96 -17.70 -10.50
C SER A 51 28.86 -16.70 -10.10
N ASP A 52 27.59 -17.11 -10.15
CA ASP A 52 26.47 -16.19 -10.00
C ASP A 52 25.83 -16.18 -8.61
N LEU A 53 26.33 -17.00 -7.69
CA LEU A 53 25.84 -16.99 -6.31
C LEU A 53 26.11 -15.68 -5.60
N SER A 54 27.24 -15.04 -5.86
CA SER A 54 27.55 -13.74 -5.24
C SER A 54 26.66 -12.64 -5.82
N GLY A 55 26.40 -12.66 -7.12
CA GLY A 55 25.49 -11.72 -7.76
C GLY A 55 24.05 -11.91 -7.28
N TYR A 56 23.61 -13.15 -7.15
CA TYR A 56 22.30 -13.48 -6.60
C TYR A 56 22.16 -12.99 -5.17
N ALA A 57 23.13 -13.31 -4.31
CA ALA A 57 23.10 -12.89 -2.91
C ALA A 57 23.09 -11.37 -2.77
N ALA A 58 23.92 -10.68 -3.56
CA ALA A 58 23.96 -9.22 -3.53
C ALA A 58 22.64 -8.60 -3.97
N ARG A 59 22.03 -9.15 -5.02
CA ARG A 59 20.72 -8.66 -5.50
C ARG A 59 19.63 -8.91 -4.48
N LEU A 60 19.63 -10.10 -3.87
CA LEU A 60 18.67 -10.45 -2.84
C LEU A 60 18.79 -9.52 -1.62
N ASP A 61 20.02 -9.28 -1.15
CA ASP A 61 20.26 -8.37 -0.03
C ASP A 61 19.76 -6.96 -0.32
N GLU A 62 19.99 -6.45 -1.54
CA GLU A 62 19.52 -5.14 -1.96
C GLU A 62 18.00 -5.05 -1.94
N LEU A 63 17.32 -6.06 -2.50
CA LEU A 63 15.87 -6.10 -2.53
C LEU A 63 15.27 -6.22 -1.13
N GLU A 64 15.87 -7.06 -0.29
CA GLU A 64 15.41 -7.21 1.10
C GLU A 64 15.59 -5.91 1.90
N ARG A 65 16.68 -5.18 1.66
CA ARG A 65 16.89 -3.87 2.28
C ARG A 65 15.81 -2.88 1.85
N LYS A 66 15.52 -2.82 0.56
CA LYS A 66 14.47 -1.96 0.02
C LYS A 66 13.09 -2.33 0.59
N LEU A 67 12.85 -3.64 0.74
CA LEU A 67 11.59 -4.13 1.31
C LEU A 67 11.43 -3.66 2.76
N ARG A 68 12.48 -3.78 3.56
CA ARG A 68 12.45 -3.32 4.96
C ARG A 68 12.21 -1.81 5.05
N GLU A 69 12.88 -1.03 4.20
CA GLU A 69 12.70 0.42 4.17
C GLU A 69 11.27 0.79 3.78
N LYS A 70 10.72 0.10 2.77
CA LYS A 70 9.35 0.35 2.32
C LYS A 70 8.32 -0.08 3.37
N ALA A 71 8.58 -1.19 4.07
CA ALA A 71 7.71 -1.64 5.15
C ALA A 71 7.68 -0.64 6.31
N ALA A 72 8.82 -0.06 6.66
CA ALA A 72 8.90 0.98 7.68
C ALA A 72 8.14 2.24 7.25
N GLU A 73 8.27 2.63 5.98
CA GLU A 73 7.54 3.76 5.41
C GLU A 73 6.02 3.52 5.47
N LEU A 74 5.59 2.32 5.12
CA LEU A 74 4.17 1.94 5.16
C LEU A 74 3.61 2.02 6.57
N TYR A 75 4.35 1.47 7.54
CA TYR A 75 3.95 1.50 8.95
C TYR A 75 3.80 2.93 9.46
N LYS A 76 4.79 3.78 9.16
CA LYS A 76 4.75 5.19 9.55
C LYS A 76 3.55 5.90 8.94
N CYS A 77 3.31 5.68 7.64
CA CYS A 77 2.17 6.26 6.92
C CYS A 77 0.85 5.82 7.55
N GLN A 78 0.68 4.54 7.82
CA GLN A 78 -0.51 4.00 8.46
C GLN A 78 -0.77 4.63 9.83
N THR A 79 0.28 4.71 10.64
CA THR A 79 0.18 5.27 11.99
C THR A 79 -0.23 6.75 11.97
N GLU A 80 0.36 7.52 11.07
CA GLU A 80 0.04 8.93 10.93
C GLU A 80 -1.40 9.15 10.45
N ILE A 81 -1.81 8.44 9.41
CA ILE A 81 -3.17 8.55 8.88
C ILE A 81 -4.20 8.11 9.92
N GLU A 82 -3.94 6.99 10.61
CA GLU A 82 -4.86 6.50 11.64
C GLU A 82 -5.02 7.50 12.78
N ALA A 83 -3.93 8.15 13.19
CA ALA A 83 -3.98 9.18 14.21
C ALA A 83 -4.81 10.39 13.74
N ASP A 84 -4.60 10.83 12.51
CA ASP A 84 -5.35 11.94 11.93
C ASP A 84 -6.84 11.65 11.84
N ILE A 85 -7.20 10.42 11.42
CA ILE A 85 -8.61 10.01 11.35
C ILE A 85 -9.21 9.93 12.75
N SER A 86 -8.49 9.37 13.71
CA SER A 86 -8.96 9.22 15.08
C SER A 86 -9.25 10.56 15.76
N ALA A 87 -8.63 11.63 15.30
CA ALA A 87 -8.85 12.96 15.82
C ALA A 87 -10.16 13.61 15.34
N MET A 88 -10.80 13.02 14.32
CA MET A 88 -12.08 13.53 13.79
C MET A 88 -13.23 13.25 14.76
N GLU A 89 -14.19 14.16 14.81
CA GLU A 89 -15.30 14.05 15.74
C GLU A 89 -16.39 13.07 15.30
N ASP A 90 -16.71 13.04 14.02
CA ASP A 90 -17.83 12.26 13.50
C ASP A 90 -17.44 10.80 13.26
N ALA A 91 -18.17 9.87 13.90
CA ALA A 91 -17.89 8.45 13.81
C ALA A 91 -18.09 7.89 12.40
N ASN A 92 -19.12 8.34 11.68
CA ASN A 92 -19.39 7.88 10.31
C ASN A 92 -18.28 8.35 9.36
N GLU A 93 -17.83 9.58 9.52
CA GLU A 93 -16.73 10.12 8.72
C GLU A 93 -15.44 9.33 8.96
N ARG A 94 -15.12 9.04 10.23
CA ARG A 94 -13.96 8.19 10.56
C ARG A 94 -14.04 6.83 9.90
N THR A 95 -15.21 6.20 9.99
CA THR A 95 -15.42 4.85 9.44
C THR A 95 -15.27 4.81 7.93
N VAL A 96 -15.84 5.80 7.23
CA VAL A 96 -15.70 5.89 5.76
C VAL A 96 -14.25 6.01 5.35
N LEU A 97 -13.51 6.89 6.01
CA LEU A 97 -12.08 7.10 5.67
C LEU A 97 -11.24 5.86 5.97
N ARG A 98 -11.46 5.20 7.11
CA ARG A 98 -10.75 3.95 7.44
C ARG A 98 -11.04 2.85 6.44
N ASN A 99 -12.31 2.61 6.20
CA ASN A 99 -12.72 1.50 5.34
C ASN A 99 -12.22 1.66 3.92
N TYR A 100 -12.34 2.85 3.36
CA TYR A 100 -11.93 3.09 1.99
C TYR A 100 -10.41 3.22 1.85
N TYR A 101 -9.78 4.07 2.66
CA TYR A 101 -8.35 4.39 2.47
C TYR A 101 -7.39 3.42 3.14
N LEU A 102 -7.72 2.90 4.34
CA LEU A 102 -6.84 1.98 5.06
C LEU A 102 -7.19 0.51 4.83
N CYS A 103 -8.46 0.17 4.82
CA CYS A 103 -8.89 -1.23 4.63
C CYS A 103 -9.01 -1.62 3.16
N GLY A 104 -8.98 -0.67 2.25
CA GLY A 104 -9.01 -0.97 0.81
C GLY A 104 -10.37 -1.44 0.30
N MET A 105 -11.45 -1.13 1.01
CA MET A 105 -12.78 -1.54 0.58
C MET A 105 -13.26 -0.72 -0.62
N PRO A 106 -13.85 -1.36 -1.64
CA PRO A 106 -14.54 -0.60 -2.68
C PRO A 106 -15.77 0.11 -2.11
N TRP A 107 -16.23 1.14 -2.78
CA TRP A 107 -17.34 1.97 -2.29
C TRP A 107 -18.61 1.17 -2.03
N GLU A 108 -18.92 0.17 -2.87
CA GLU A 108 -20.10 -0.68 -2.69
C GLU A 108 -20.04 -1.44 -1.36
N ARG A 109 -18.86 -1.90 -0.99
CA ARG A 109 -18.68 -2.62 0.27
C ARG A 109 -18.76 -1.68 1.46
N VAL A 110 -18.16 -0.49 1.36
CA VAL A 110 -18.27 0.53 2.42
C VAL A 110 -19.74 0.86 2.68
N ALA A 111 -20.51 1.12 1.62
CA ALA A 111 -21.93 1.43 1.72
C ALA A 111 -22.71 0.27 2.36
N GLY A 112 -22.47 -0.95 1.91
CA GLY A 112 -23.14 -2.14 2.43
C GLY A 112 -22.87 -2.39 3.90
N GLU A 113 -21.63 -2.28 4.33
CA GLU A 113 -21.28 -2.49 5.74
C GLU A 113 -21.82 -1.42 6.67
N MET A 114 -21.93 -0.19 6.19
CA MET A 114 -22.46 0.93 6.97
C MET A 114 -23.97 1.07 6.91
N GLY A 115 -24.62 0.31 6.03
CA GLY A 115 -26.07 0.38 5.86
C GLY A 115 -26.55 1.65 5.17
N TYR A 116 -25.70 2.27 4.34
CA TYR A 116 -26.04 3.48 3.59
C TYR A 116 -26.11 3.21 2.10
N SER A 117 -26.85 4.08 1.38
CA SER A 117 -26.87 4.04 -0.08
C SER A 117 -25.52 4.58 -0.62
N TRP A 118 -25.23 4.26 -1.89
CA TRP A 118 -24.06 4.78 -2.57
C TRP A 118 -23.99 6.31 -2.51
N ARG A 119 -25.14 6.95 -2.73
CA ARG A 119 -25.25 8.41 -2.70
C ARG A 119 -24.92 8.99 -1.32
N GLN A 120 -25.44 8.36 -0.26
CA GLN A 120 -25.18 8.77 1.12
C GLN A 120 -23.70 8.61 1.48
N ILE A 121 -23.10 7.52 1.05
CA ILE A 121 -21.65 7.25 1.31
C ILE A 121 -20.78 8.33 0.65
N HIS A 122 -21.08 8.70 -0.59
CA HIS A 122 -20.31 9.73 -1.26
C HIS A 122 -20.49 11.11 -0.62
N ARG A 123 -21.68 11.40 -0.09
CA ARG A 123 -21.90 12.61 0.67
C ARG A 123 -21.08 12.62 1.96
N ILE A 124 -21.11 11.52 2.71
CA ILE A 124 -20.33 11.39 3.95
C ILE A 124 -18.83 11.52 3.66
N HIS A 125 -18.36 10.89 2.59
CA HIS A 125 -16.96 10.98 2.17
C HIS A 125 -16.57 12.44 1.86
N GLY A 126 -17.40 13.16 1.14
CA GLY A 126 -17.15 14.57 0.85
C GLY A 126 -17.05 15.42 2.11
N GLU A 127 -17.97 15.23 3.05
CA GLU A 127 -17.94 15.91 4.34
C GLU A 127 -16.71 15.53 5.17
N ALA A 128 -16.37 14.23 5.15
CA ALA A 128 -15.18 13.73 5.85
C ALA A 128 -13.91 14.42 5.36
N LEU A 129 -13.78 14.60 4.05
CA LEU A 129 -12.61 15.27 3.48
C LEU A 129 -12.55 16.75 3.87
N ILE A 130 -13.71 17.40 4.00
CA ILE A 130 -13.76 18.79 4.49
C ILE A 130 -13.24 18.88 5.93
N HIS A 131 -13.66 17.94 6.78
CA HIS A 131 -13.32 17.95 8.20
C HIS A 131 -11.96 17.32 8.52
N PHE A 132 -11.42 16.52 7.62
CA PHE A 132 -10.13 15.85 7.83
C PHE A 132 -9.00 16.88 7.89
N GLU A 133 -8.15 16.75 8.90
CA GLU A 133 -6.96 17.58 9.04
C GLU A 133 -5.74 16.70 9.28
N LYS A 134 -4.70 16.94 8.49
CA LYS A 134 -3.42 16.31 8.72
C LYS A 134 -2.73 17.00 9.88
N MET A 135 -2.53 16.26 10.96
CA MET A 135 -1.78 16.76 12.12
C MET A 135 -0.29 16.55 11.84
N ALA A 136 0.45 17.61 11.88
CA ALA A 136 1.88 17.61 11.56
C ALA A 136 2.69 16.71 12.48
#